data_f5bd5bf213f0cbe7896f222b36f24804
#
_entry.id   f5bd5bf213f0cbe7896f222b36f24804
#
_cell.length_a   1.000
_cell.length_b   1.000
_cell.length_c   1.000
_cell.angle_alpha   90.00
_cell.angle_beta   90.00
_cell.angle_gamma   90.00
#
_symmetry.space_group_name_H-M   'P 1'
#
loop_
_entity.id
_entity.type
_entity.pdbx_description
1 polymer ?
#
loop_
_entity_poly.entity_id
_entity_poly.type
_entity_poly.pdbx_seq_one_letter_code
_entity_poly.pdbx_strand_id
1 'polypeptide(L)'
;MSDLRKIPGVGPRIEQAIQAIGIACIADLAGRDPEELYRLDCIQKGVREDRCELYVYRLAVYYAEHPAPDPEKLKWWYWKDVPYCAKGDK
;
A
#
# COMPACT_ATOMS: atom_id res chain seq x y z
N MET A 1 7.86 0.08 -16.66
CA MET A 1 7.90 0.21 -15.20
C MET A 1 6.67 0.95 -14.71
N SER A 2 6.15 0.53 -13.58
CA SER A 2 5.00 1.20 -13.00
C SER A 2 5.44 2.42 -12.20
N ASP A 3 4.46 3.27 -11.86
CA ASP A 3 4.72 4.43 -11.02
C ASP A 3 4.68 4.09 -9.52
N LEU A 4 4.48 2.81 -9.18
CA LEU A 4 4.37 2.38 -7.78
C LEU A 4 5.63 2.73 -6.97
N ARG A 5 6.78 2.74 -7.62
CA ARG A 5 8.04 3.03 -6.93
C ARG A 5 8.19 4.50 -6.55
N LYS A 6 7.29 5.35 -6.99
CA LYS A 6 7.25 6.72 -6.51
C LYS A 6 6.77 6.82 -5.08
N ILE A 7 6.09 5.79 -4.60
CA ILE A 7 5.59 5.77 -3.22
C ILE A 7 6.78 5.52 -2.29
N PRO A 8 7.00 6.39 -1.30
CA PRO A 8 8.07 6.15 -0.33
C PRO A 8 7.88 4.80 0.35
N GLY A 9 8.96 4.05 0.49
CA GLY A 9 8.93 2.73 1.10
C GLY A 9 8.67 1.60 0.14
N VAL A 10 8.32 1.89 -1.11
CA VAL A 10 8.08 0.85 -2.12
C VAL A 10 9.34 0.67 -2.96
N GLY A 11 10.04 -0.43 -2.74
CA GLY A 11 11.17 -0.84 -3.55
C GLY A 11 10.74 -1.89 -4.58
N PRO A 12 11.72 -2.47 -5.30
CA PRO A 12 11.40 -3.45 -6.34
C PRO A 12 10.61 -4.65 -5.80
N ARG A 13 10.95 -5.11 -4.61
CA ARG A 13 10.29 -6.28 -4.02
C ARG A 13 8.82 -5.98 -3.70
N ILE A 14 8.58 -4.82 -3.09
CA ILE A 14 7.21 -4.43 -2.73
C ILE A 14 6.41 -4.13 -4.00
N GLU A 15 7.03 -3.52 -5.00
CA GLU A 15 6.37 -3.28 -6.27
C GLU A 15 5.88 -4.59 -6.89
N GLN A 16 6.73 -5.61 -6.88
CA GLN A 16 6.33 -6.91 -7.42
C GLN A 16 5.17 -7.52 -6.63
N ALA A 17 5.20 -7.38 -5.31
CA ALA A 17 4.13 -7.90 -4.48
C ALA A 17 2.80 -7.21 -4.78
N ILE A 18 2.83 -5.90 -4.95
CA ILE A 18 1.63 -5.13 -5.28
C ILE A 18 1.09 -5.54 -6.65
N GLN A 19 1.98 -5.71 -7.63
CA GLN A 19 1.57 -6.11 -8.96
C GLN A 19 0.98 -7.52 -8.97
N ALA A 20 1.50 -8.40 -8.12
CA ALA A 20 1.03 -9.78 -8.06
C ALA A 20 -0.42 -9.88 -7.59
N ILE A 21 -0.91 -8.89 -6.85
CA ILE A 21 -2.30 -8.90 -6.39
C ILE A 21 -3.23 -8.09 -7.30
N GLY A 22 -2.73 -7.71 -8.49
CA GLY A 22 -3.57 -7.07 -9.50
C GLY A 22 -3.50 -5.55 -9.57
N ILE A 23 -2.58 -4.94 -8.84
CA ILE A 23 -2.42 -3.49 -8.84
C ILE A 23 -1.31 -3.14 -9.83
N ALA A 24 -1.65 -2.46 -10.91
CA ALA A 24 -0.68 -2.13 -11.94
C ALA A 24 -0.03 -0.77 -11.74
N CYS A 25 -0.73 0.18 -11.11
CA CYS A 25 -0.24 1.54 -10.95
C CYS A 25 -0.84 2.18 -9.71
N ILE A 26 -0.35 3.37 -9.37
CA ILE A 26 -0.81 4.09 -8.18
C ILE A 26 -2.32 4.31 -8.23
N ALA A 27 -2.85 4.65 -9.41
CA ALA A 27 -4.29 4.91 -9.55
C ALA A 27 -5.15 3.72 -9.12
N ASP A 28 -4.63 2.51 -9.27
CA ASP A 28 -5.37 1.30 -8.90
C ASP A 28 -5.46 1.11 -7.38
N LEU A 29 -4.64 1.83 -6.62
CA LEU A 29 -4.65 1.74 -5.16
C LEU A 29 -5.76 2.60 -4.56
N ALA A 30 -6.16 3.66 -5.24
CA ALA A 30 -7.16 4.58 -4.70
C ALA A 30 -8.47 3.83 -4.47
N GLY A 31 -9.05 4.02 -3.30
CA GLY A 31 -10.30 3.37 -2.94
C GLY A 31 -10.17 1.94 -2.45
N ARG A 32 -8.95 1.39 -2.41
CA ARG A 32 -8.74 0.01 -1.94
C ARG A 32 -8.45 0.00 -0.43
N ASP A 33 -8.91 -1.05 0.21
CA ASP A 33 -8.67 -1.24 1.65
C ASP A 33 -7.27 -1.84 1.85
N PRO A 34 -6.36 -1.13 2.57
CA PRO A 34 -5.01 -1.66 2.79
C PRO A 34 -4.99 -3.02 3.49
N GLU A 35 -5.93 -3.25 4.39
CA GLU A 35 -6.02 -4.54 5.08
C GLU A 35 -6.33 -5.66 4.10
N GLU A 36 -7.22 -5.40 3.15
CA GLU A 36 -7.55 -6.35 2.11
C GLU A 36 -6.35 -6.63 1.22
N LEU A 37 -5.64 -5.57 0.82
CA LEU A 37 -4.45 -5.73 -0.02
C LEU A 37 -3.40 -6.58 0.66
N TYR A 38 -3.19 -6.36 1.95
CA TYR A 38 -2.25 -7.15 2.72
C TYR A 38 -2.67 -8.61 2.76
N ARG A 39 -3.98 -8.87 2.96
CA ARG A 39 -4.50 -10.23 3.00
C ARG A 39 -4.30 -10.93 1.66
N LEU A 40 -4.56 -10.22 0.56
CA LEU A 40 -4.35 -10.78 -0.77
C LEU A 40 -2.89 -11.12 -1.02
N ASP A 41 -1.99 -10.28 -0.55
CA ASP A 41 -0.55 -10.53 -0.67
C ASP A 41 -0.17 -11.80 0.10
N CYS A 42 -0.68 -11.97 1.31
CA CYS A 42 -0.42 -13.17 2.08
C CYS A 42 -0.93 -14.43 1.37
N ILE A 43 -2.12 -14.34 0.80
CA ILE A 43 -2.71 -15.46 0.07
C ILE A 43 -1.89 -15.78 -1.17
N GLN A 44 -1.47 -14.75 -1.90
CA GLN A 44 -0.70 -14.92 -3.13
C GLN A 44 0.61 -15.65 -2.86
N LYS A 45 1.26 -15.36 -1.75
CA LYS A 45 2.55 -15.96 -1.41
C LYS A 45 2.41 -17.24 -0.62
N GLY A 46 1.20 -17.55 -0.13
CA GLY A 46 0.97 -18.75 0.66
C GLY A 46 1.54 -18.71 2.06
N VAL A 47 1.96 -17.54 2.53
CA VAL A 47 2.49 -17.36 3.88
C VAL A 47 1.98 -16.04 4.43
N ARG A 48 2.04 -15.91 5.78
CA ARG A 48 1.70 -14.66 6.42
C ARG A 48 2.90 -13.72 6.30
N GLU A 49 2.68 -12.59 5.62
CA GLU A 49 3.73 -11.61 5.45
C GLU A 49 3.98 -10.83 6.74
N ASP A 50 5.14 -10.17 6.79
CA ASP A 50 5.46 -9.30 7.90
C ASP A 50 4.45 -8.15 7.96
N ARG A 51 4.08 -7.76 9.18
CA ARG A 51 3.13 -6.65 9.34
C ARG A 51 3.67 -5.34 8.79
N CYS A 52 4.96 -5.21 8.62
CA CYS A 52 5.53 -4.04 7.97
C CYS A 52 4.96 -3.83 6.58
N GLU A 53 4.64 -4.90 5.88
CA GLU A 53 4.01 -4.77 4.56
C GLU A 53 2.62 -4.15 4.66
N LEU A 54 1.86 -4.48 5.70
CA LEU A 54 0.56 -3.85 5.93
C LEU A 54 0.72 -2.34 6.07
N TYR A 55 1.73 -1.91 6.81
CA TYR A 55 1.96 -0.48 7.00
C TYR A 55 2.32 0.20 5.69
N VAL A 56 3.08 -0.48 4.85
CA VAL A 56 3.41 0.03 3.51
C VAL A 56 2.15 0.12 2.65
N TYR A 57 1.25 -0.85 2.75
CA TYR A 57 -0.02 -0.78 2.01
C TYR A 57 -0.86 0.41 2.47
N ARG A 58 -0.89 0.67 3.77
CA ARG A 58 -1.61 1.85 4.29
C ARG A 58 -1.04 3.13 3.70
N LEU A 59 0.29 3.22 3.69
CA LEU A 59 0.97 4.38 3.09
C LEU A 59 0.66 4.48 1.61
N ALA A 60 0.68 3.34 0.90
CA ALA A 60 0.48 3.33 -0.54
C ALA A 60 -0.92 3.84 -0.91
N VAL A 61 -1.95 3.39 -0.22
CA VAL A 61 -3.31 3.84 -0.49
C VAL A 61 -3.48 5.32 -0.13
N TYR A 62 -2.90 5.73 0.99
CA TYR A 62 -2.91 7.14 1.37
C TYR A 62 -2.27 8.00 0.28
N TYR A 63 -1.10 7.58 -0.19
CA TYR A 63 -0.37 8.31 -1.23
C TYR A 63 -1.22 8.41 -2.51
N ALA A 64 -1.89 7.34 -2.87
CA ALA A 64 -2.69 7.29 -4.08
C ALA A 64 -3.89 8.24 -4.03
N GLU A 65 -4.42 8.49 -2.83
CA GLU A 65 -5.63 9.30 -2.67
C GLU A 65 -5.35 10.76 -2.33
N HIS A 66 -4.08 11.13 -2.14
CA HIS A 66 -3.73 12.49 -1.73
C HIS A 66 -2.70 13.08 -2.68
N PRO A 67 -3.12 13.98 -3.59
CA PRO A 67 -2.18 14.59 -4.55
C PRO A 67 -1.04 15.37 -3.89
N ALA A 68 -1.29 15.91 -2.70
CA ALA A 68 -0.28 16.65 -1.95
C ALA A 68 -0.15 16.01 -0.56
N PRO A 69 0.51 14.85 -0.46
CA PRO A 69 0.54 14.12 0.80
C PRO A 69 1.39 14.82 1.85
N ASP A 70 1.01 14.61 3.11
CA ASP A 70 1.74 15.12 4.26
C ASP A 70 3.08 14.37 4.36
N PRO A 71 4.23 15.07 4.38
CA PRO A 71 5.53 14.40 4.47
C PRO A 71 5.67 13.48 5.69
N GLU A 72 5.05 13.83 6.82
CA GLU A 72 5.12 12.99 8.00
C GLU A 72 4.39 11.66 7.81
N LYS A 73 3.39 11.64 6.94
CA LYS A 73 2.63 10.44 6.66
C LYS A 73 3.23 9.61 5.54
N LEU A 74 4.36 10.03 4.99
CA LEU A 74 5.07 9.27 3.96
C LEU A 74 6.07 8.29 4.56
N LYS A 75 6.13 8.20 5.86
CA LYS A 75 6.97 7.24 6.56
C LYS A 75 6.13 6.01 6.86
N TRP A 76 6.62 4.82 6.44
CA TRP A 76 5.80 3.61 6.62
C TRP A 76 5.52 3.32 8.09
N TRP A 77 6.44 3.68 8.99
CA TRP A 77 6.25 3.43 10.43
C TRP A 77 5.23 4.35 11.06
N TYR A 78 4.84 5.43 10.40
CA TYR A 78 3.73 6.25 10.85
C TYR A 78 2.45 5.40 10.94
N TRP A 79 2.29 4.47 10.01
CA TRP A 79 1.06 3.67 9.89
C TRP A 79 1.08 2.42 10.76
N LYS A 80 2.11 2.25 11.57
CA LYS A 80 2.23 1.09 12.44
C LYS A 80 1.04 0.98 13.40
N ASP A 81 0.63 2.11 13.97
CA ASP A 81 -0.47 2.14 14.93
C ASP A 81 -1.65 2.97 14.43
N VAL A 82 -1.64 3.34 13.17
CA VAL A 82 -2.65 4.22 12.58
C VAL A 82 -3.31 3.52 11.40
N PRO A 83 -4.51 2.99 11.55
CA PRO A 83 -5.21 2.39 10.42
C PRO A 83 -5.63 3.47 9.43
N TYR A 84 -5.77 3.10 8.18
CA TYR A 84 -6.18 4.01 7.13
C TYR A 84 -7.46 3.50 6.48
N CYS A 85 -8.48 4.36 6.39
CA CYS A 85 -9.70 4.07 5.66
C CYS A 85 -9.65 4.79 4.32
N ALA A 86 -9.72 4.02 3.23
CA ALA A 86 -9.72 4.59 1.90
C ALA A 86 -10.97 5.43 1.67
N LYS A 87 -10.84 6.48 0.85
CA LYS A 87 -11.96 7.40 0.62
C LYS A 87 -13.17 6.71 -0.03
N GLY A 88 -12.93 5.72 -0.85
CA GLY A 88 -14.01 5.00 -1.49
C GLY A 88 -14.65 3.93 -0.63
N ASP A 89 -14.14 3.71 0.56
CA ASP A 89 -14.56 2.66 1.47
C ASP A 89 -15.52 3.22 2.51
N LYS A 90 -16.75 2.86 2.42
CA LYS A 90 -17.79 3.36 3.32
C LYS A 90 -18.27 2.29 4.28
#